data_2d4825553435e16bd0c109a12ae75c3f
#
_entry.id   2d4825553435e16bd0c109a12ae75c3f
#
_cell.length_a   1.000
_cell.length_b   1.000
_cell.length_c   1.000
_cell.angle_alpha   90.00
_cell.angle_beta   90.00
_cell.angle_gamma   90.00
#
_symmetry.space_group_name_H-M   'P 1'
#
loop_
_entity.id
_entity.type
_entity.pdbx_description
1 polymer ?
#
loop_
_entity_poly.entity_id
_entity_poly.type
_entity_poly.pdbx_seq_one_letter_code
_entity_poly.pdbx_strand_id
1 'polypeptide(L)'
;MARKKASKRYDSKGIVLKTGEYQRKDGMYLYKYKDTIGKQRILYSSTLAELRAKKEQTEQDLRDGIKTAKENTLTVNDMFDRYIITKTELKDSTRNNYKYMYEHYIREQFGQKKLASVKYSDVKAFYTSLIKDKGFKPNSMEVIHTILHPTFTLAVRDDYIRKNPTNGVMAEIKKSHNWEKTKRHALTEAQQTAFINFVANSDIYSHWLPLFTTFLGTGCRVGEIIGLRWKDCDFDNNIISINHNLIYRQQEDGKCGFHITTPKTESGKRTIPMLAEVKKALLLERKNQVKNGTFFNNMVVDGYKGFVFLNRFGCIYKPMTINSAIVRIYKTYNEQETKQAEKEKREPILIPHFSAHNLRHTFCTRFCENETNIKIIQEIMGHSDISTTMNIYAEATEKKKQESFKNLEGKIKIC
;
A
#
# COMPACT_ATOMS: atom_id res chain seq x y z
N MET A 1 -12.77 -67.09 -23.74
CA MET A 1 -13.45 -66.26 -24.78
C MET A 1 -12.46 -65.28 -25.38
N ALA A 2 -12.09 -65.50 -26.66
CA ALA A 2 -11.13 -64.57 -27.31
C ALA A 2 -11.78 -63.23 -27.57
N ARG A 3 -11.14 -62.11 -27.07
CA ARG A 3 -11.57 -60.72 -27.35
C ARG A 3 -11.50 -60.47 -28.88
N LYS A 4 -12.66 -60.29 -29.55
CA LYS A 4 -12.72 -59.81 -30.94
C LYS A 4 -11.78 -58.60 -31.10
N LYS A 5 -10.79 -58.70 -32.02
CA LYS A 5 -9.97 -57.55 -32.43
C LYS A 5 -10.90 -56.46 -32.94
N ALA A 6 -10.89 -55.26 -32.29
CA ALA A 6 -11.68 -54.14 -32.73
C ALA A 6 -11.22 -53.71 -34.15
N SER A 7 -12.16 -53.58 -35.07
CA SER A 7 -11.90 -53.12 -36.45
C SER A 7 -11.33 -51.70 -36.40
N LYS A 8 -10.30 -51.43 -37.19
CA LYS A 8 -9.73 -50.08 -37.35
C LYS A 8 -10.81 -49.15 -37.93
N ARG A 9 -11.01 -48.01 -37.28
CA ARG A 9 -11.90 -46.93 -37.75
C ARG A 9 -11.09 -45.89 -38.50
N TYR A 10 -11.64 -45.39 -39.59
CA TYR A 10 -11.01 -44.41 -40.45
C TYR A 10 -11.88 -43.14 -40.51
N ASP A 11 -11.25 -41.99 -40.74
CA ASP A 11 -11.94 -40.74 -41.05
C ASP A 11 -12.29 -40.67 -42.54
N SER A 12 -12.95 -39.59 -42.95
CA SER A 12 -13.31 -39.31 -44.35
C SER A 12 -12.11 -39.18 -45.30
N LYS A 13 -10.89 -39.05 -44.77
CA LYS A 13 -9.63 -38.92 -45.50
C LYS A 13 -8.79 -40.21 -45.44
N GLY A 14 -9.34 -41.30 -44.92
CA GLY A 14 -8.64 -42.58 -44.77
C GLY A 14 -7.62 -42.68 -43.62
N ILE A 15 -7.62 -41.71 -42.69
CA ILE A 15 -6.69 -41.71 -41.56
C ILE A 15 -7.28 -42.54 -40.40
N VAL A 16 -6.47 -43.40 -39.78
CA VAL A 16 -6.88 -44.23 -38.65
C VAL A 16 -7.23 -43.38 -37.43
N LEU A 17 -8.45 -43.56 -36.92
CA LEU A 17 -8.92 -42.94 -35.67
C LEU A 17 -8.52 -43.84 -34.48
N LYS A 18 -7.86 -43.26 -33.48
CA LYS A 18 -7.47 -43.93 -32.23
C LYS A 18 -8.69 -44.11 -31.31
N THR A 19 -8.52 -44.90 -30.24
CA THR A 19 -9.56 -45.09 -29.22
C THR A 19 -10.05 -43.77 -28.66
N GLY A 20 -11.38 -43.60 -28.62
CA GLY A 20 -12.02 -42.35 -28.15
C GLY A 20 -12.12 -41.24 -29.20
N GLU A 21 -11.45 -41.35 -30.36
CA GLU A 21 -11.55 -40.39 -31.46
C GLU A 21 -12.71 -40.78 -32.41
N TYR A 22 -13.48 -39.78 -32.86
CA TYR A 22 -14.59 -39.93 -33.79
C TYR A 22 -14.62 -38.75 -34.75
N GLN A 23 -15.14 -38.96 -35.96
CA GLN A 23 -15.52 -37.90 -36.88
C GLN A 23 -17.04 -37.80 -36.98
N ARG A 24 -17.59 -36.62 -36.91
CA ARG A 24 -19.01 -36.33 -37.08
C ARG A 24 -19.35 -36.19 -38.58
N LYS A 25 -20.62 -36.28 -38.91
CA LYS A 25 -21.10 -36.09 -40.30
C LYS A 25 -20.84 -34.68 -40.85
N ASP A 26 -20.71 -33.68 -39.98
CA ASP A 26 -20.35 -32.30 -40.32
C ASP A 26 -18.85 -32.09 -40.54
N GLY A 27 -18.04 -33.15 -40.50
CA GLY A 27 -16.59 -33.07 -40.66
C GLY A 27 -15.79 -32.80 -39.39
N MET A 28 -16.45 -32.38 -38.32
CA MET A 28 -15.79 -32.10 -37.03
C MET A 28 -15.27 -33.37 -36.37
N TYR A 29 -14.11 -33.30 -35.77
CA TYR A 29 -13.53 -34.38 -34.96
C TYR A 29 -13.89 -34.21 -33.50
N LEU A 30 -14.08 -35.34 -32.79
CA LEU A 30 -14.31 -35.35 -31.36
C LEU A 30 -13.52 -36.46 -30.65
N TYR A 31 -13.14 -36.18 -29.40
CA TYR A 31 -12.50 -37.13 -28.50
C TYR A 31 -13.29 -37.23 -27.20
N LYS A 32 -13.68 -38.47 -26.83
CA LYS A 32 -14.40 -38.79 -25.60
C LYS A 32 -13.42 -39.29 -24.54
N TYR A 33 -13.44 -38.67 -23.37
CA TYR A 33 -12.62 -39.07 -22.22
C TYR A 33 -13.42 -39.00 -20.91
N LYS A 34 -12.89 -39.56 -19.83
CA LYS A 34 -13.44 -39.41 -18.47
C LYS A 34 -12.57 -38.43 -17.72
N ASP A 35 -13.22 -37.46 -17.03
CA ASP A 35 -12.53 -36.54 -16.15
C ASP A 35 -12.10 -37.21 -14.83
N THR A 36 -11.43 -36.45 -13.92
CA THR A 36 -10.92 -36.90 -12.63
C THR A 36 -12.01 -37.43 -11.68
N ILE A 37 -13.27 -37.06 -11.90
CA ILE A 37 -14.43 -37.53 -11.14
C ILE A 37 -15.24 -38.61 -11.89
N GLY A 38 -14.69 -39.18 -12.98
CA GLY A 38 -15.31 -40.28 -13.75
C GLY A 38 -16.40 -39.82 -14.73
N LYS A 39 -16.69 -38.51 -14.86
CA LYS A 39 -17.72 -38.02 -15.80
C LYS A 39 -17.19 -37.99 -17.23
N GLN A 40 -18.02 -38.44 -18.19
CA GLN A 40 -17.65 -38.40 -19.59
C GLN A 40 -17.66 -36.97 -20.15
N ARG A 41 -16.56 -36.61 -20.84
CA ARG A 41 -16.35 -35.33 -21.48
C ARG A 41 -15.98 -35.50 -22.95
N ILE A 42 -16.16 -34.46 -23.74
CA ILE A 42 -15.90 -34.44 -25.16
C ILE A 42 -15.10 -33.24 -25.56
N LEU A 43 -13.99 -33.42 -26.26
CA LEU A 43 -13.26 -32.36 -26.95
C LEU A 43 -13.70 -32.33 -28.41
N TYR A 44 -13.74 -31.11 -28.98
CA TYR A 44 -14.05 -30.90 -30.40
C TYR A 44 -12.90 -30.16 -31.09
N SER A 45 -12.70 -30.46 -32.38
CA SER A 45 -11.76 -29.77 -33.23
C SER A 45 -12.13 -29.89 -34.72
N SER A 46 -11.75 -28.91 -35.51
CA SER A 46 -11.95 -28.88 -36.96
C SER A 46 -10.99 -29.83 -37.70
N THR A 47 -9.83 -30.13 -37.10
CA THR A 47 -8.82 -31.01 -37.68
C THR A 47 -8.41 -32.12 -36.70
N LEU A 48 -8.01 -33.27 -37.26
CA LEU A 48 -7.54 -34.41 -36.44
C LEU A 48 -6.22 -34.13 -35.73
N ALA A 49 -5.33 -33.35 -36.37
CA ALA A 49 -4.06 -32.94 -35.76
C ALA A 49 -4.27 -32.07 -34.52
N GLU A 50 -5.16 -31.09 -34.61
CA GLU A 50 -5.52 -30.21 -33.50
C GLU A 50 -6.25 -30.99 -32.38
N LEU A 51 -7.13 -31.94 -32.75
CA LEU A 51 -7.78 -32.81 -31.78
C LEU A 51 -6.74 -33.63 -30.98
N ARG A 52 -5.75 -34.17 -31.67
CA ARG A 52 -4.69 -34.98 -31.03
C ARG A 52 -3.81 -34.14 -30.11
N ALA A 53 -3.47 -32.90 -30.49
CA ALA A 53 -2.75 -31.98 -29.62
C ALA A 53 -3.56 -31.62 -28.36
N LYS A 54 -4.86 -31.34 -28.51
CA LYS A 54 -5.77 -31.12 -27.36
C LYS A 54 -5.92 -32.36 -26.48
N LYS A 55 -5.99 -33.52 -27.09
CA LYS A 55 -6.06 -34.80 -26.36
C LYS A 55 -4.80 -35.03 -25.53
N GLU A 56 -3.63 -34.90 -26.10
CA GLU A 56 -2.34 -35.10 -25.41
C GLU A 56 -2.22 -34.14 -24.20
N GLN A 57 -2.56 -32.87 -24.40
CA GLN A 57 -2.59 -31.88 -23.32
C GLN A 57 -3.58 -32.29 -22.21
N THR A 58 -4.80 -32.73 -22.57
CA THR A 58 -5.82 -33.16 -21.61
C THR A 58 -5.41 -34.41 -20.86
N GLU A 59 -4.82 -35.41 -21.54
CA GLU A 59 -4.32 -36.64 -20.90
C GLU A 59 -3.15 -36.33 -19.96
N GLN A 60 -2.32 -35.35 -20.28
CA GLN A 60 -1.26 -34.89 -19.40
C GLN A 60 -1.83 -34.15 -18.19
N ASP A 61 -2.82 -33.29 -18.40
CA ASP A 61 -3.51 -32.55 -17.32
C ASP A 61 -4.19 -33.55 -16.35
N LEU A 62 -4.83 -34.61 -16.87
CA LEU A 62 -5.44 -35.64 -16.04
C LEU A 62 -4.40 -36.47 -15.25
N ARG A 63 -3.24 -36.78 -15.83
CA ARG A 63 -2.13 -37.41 -15.11
C ARG A 63 -1.53 -36.57 -14.01
N ASP A 64 -1.46 -35.29 -14.24
CA ASP A 64 -0.94 -34.30 -13.29
C ASP A 64 -1.99 -33.89 -12.23
N GLY A 65 -3.19 -34.49 -12.24
CA GLY A 65 -4.27 -34.23 -11.29
C GLY A 65 -4.96 -32.87 -11.49
N ILE A 66 -4.70 -32.16 -12.60
CA ILE A 66 -5.29 -30.86 -12.88
C ILE A 66 -6.78 -31.01 -13.16
N LYS A 67 -7.59 -30.24 -12.46
CA LYS A 67 -9.06 -30.24 -12.53
C LYS A 67 -9.53 -29.60 -13.83
N THR A 68 -9.54 -30.36 -14.93
CA THR A 68 -9.70 -29.78 -16.29
C THR A 68 -11.14 -29.51 -16.73
N ALA A 69 -12.14 -30.12 -16.10
CA ALA A 69 -13.43 -30.22 -16.76
C ALA A 69 -14.57 -29.35 -16.20
N LYS A 70 -14.61 -29.12 -14.88
CA LYS A 70 -15.67 -28.32 -14.24
C LYS A 70 -15.24 -26.88 -14.01
N GLU A 71 -13.97 -26.68 -13.99
CA GLU A 71 -13.31 -25.45 -13.54
C GLU A 71 -12.79 -24.58 -14.70
N ASN A 72 -12.90 -25.03 -15.95
CA ASN A 72 -12.74 -24.20 -17.15
C ASN A 72 -13.76 -23.04 -17.23
N THR A 73 -14.77 -23.04 -16.34
CA THR A 73 -15.74 -21.94 -16.20
C THR A 73 -15.34 -20.95 -15.11
N LEU A 74 -14.45 -21.33 -14.17
CA LEU A 74 -14.01 -20.42 -13.10
C LEU A 74 -13.31 -19.22 -13.67
N THR A 75 -13.71 -18.07 -13.15
CA THR A 75 -13.12 -16.77 -13.47
C THR A 75 -12.04 -16.40 -12.45
N VAL A 76 -11.28 -15.37 -12.76
CA VAL A 76 -10.35 -14.75 -11.81
C VAL A 76 -11.13 -14.18 -10.61
N ASN A 77 -12.37 -13.70 -10.81
CA ASN A 77 -13.27 -13.28 -9.74
C ASN A 77 -13.55 -14.40 -8.74
N ASP A 78 -13.99 -15.56 -9.24
CA ASP A 78 -14.29 -16.70 -8.38
C ASP A 78 -13.07 -17.11 -7.54
N MET A 79 -11.88 -17.04 -8.12
CA MET A 79 -10.64 -17.39 -7.43
C MET A 79 -10.24 -16.33 -6.38
N PHE A 80 -10.40 -15.04 -6.68
CA PHE A 80 -10.18 -13.99 -5.70
C PHE A 80 -11.13 -14.06 -4.53
N ASP A 81 -12.42 -14.30 -4.79
CA ASP A 81 -13.42 -14.42 -3.73
C ASP A 81 -13.12 -15.59 -2.79
N ARG A 82 -12.60 -16.71 -3.30
CA ARG A 82 -12.06 -17.81 -2.47
C ARG A 82 -10.80 -17.37 -1.71
N TYR A 83 -9.84 -16.74 -2.39
CA TYR A 83 -8.60 -16.27 -1.76
C TYR A 83 -8.84 -15.34 -0.59
N ILE A 84 -9.70 -14.34 -0.74
CA ILE A 84 -9.92 -13.33 0.31
C ILE A 84 -10.60 -13.90 1.55
N ILE A 85 -11.42 -14.95 1.39
CA ILE A 85 -12.06 -15.68 2.51
C ILE A 85 -11.01 -16.47 3.30
N THR A 86 -10.04 -17.10 2.63
CA THR A 86 -8.99 -17.90 3.29
C THR A 86 -7.98 -17.03 4.06
N LYS A 87 -7.94 -15.72 3.81
CA LYS A 87 -7.01 -14.78 4.43
C LYS A 87 -7.57 -14.22 5.75
N THR A 88 -7.70 -15.09 6.76
CA THR A 88 -8.23 -14.71 8.09
C THR A 88 -7.23 -13.87 8.90
N GLU A 89 -5.93 -14.00 8.63
CA GLU A 89 -4.85 -13.28 9.31
C GLU A 89 -4.72 -11.80 8.90
N LEU A 90 -5.39 -11.39 7.82
CA LEU A 90 -5.32 -9.99 7.36
C LEU A 90 -6.08 -9.08 8.33
N LYS A 91 -5.43 -7.98 8.72
CA LYS A 91 -6.14 -6.89 9.42
C LYS A 91 -7.25 -6.34 8.52
N ASP A 92 -8.40 -5.99 9.10
CA ASP A 92 -9.56 -5.47 8.37
C ASP A 92 -9.20 -4.31 7.43
N SER A 93 -8.31 -3.39 7.87
CA SER A 93 -7.87 -2.29 7.02
C SER A 93 -7.18 -2.75 5.73
N THR A 94 -6.37 -3.81 5.81
CA THR A 94 -5.70 -4.40 4.64
C THR A 94 -6.70 -5.15 3.77
N ARG A 95 -7.58 -5.94 4.39
CA ARG A 95 -8.65 -6.68 3.71
C ARG A 95 -9.58 -5.72 2.95
N ASN A 96 -10.02 -4.64 3.58
CA ASN A 96 -10.90 -3.64 2.95
C ASN A 96 -10.19 -2.93 1.79
N ASN A 97 -8.89 -2.61 1.94
CA ASN A 97 -8.11 -2.03 0.85
C ASN A 97 -7.98 -3.01 -0.34
N TYR A 98 -7.73 -4.30 -0.08
CA TYR A 98 -7.64 -5.31 -1.14
C TYR A 98 -8.98 -5.46 -1.85
N LYS A 99 -10.10 -5.54 -1.11
CA LYS A 99 -11.45 -5.58 -1.69
C LYS A 99 -11.71 -4.33 -2.53
N TYR A 100 -11.44 -3.14 -1.99
CA TYR A 100 -11.61 -1.87 -2.70
C TYR A 100 -10.84 -1.86 -4.03
N MET A 101 -9.54 -2.18 -4.00
CA MET A 101 -8.69 -2.19 -5.19
C MET A 101 -9.14 -3.24 -6.21
N TYR A 102 -9.59 -4.41 -5.74
CA TYR A 102 -10.11 -5.46 -6.61
C TYR A 102 -11.41 -5.05 -7.29
N GLU A 103 -12.39 -4.57 -6.52
CA GLU A 103 -13.71 -4.15 -7.02
C GLU A 103 -13.59 -3.03 -8.07
N HIS A 104 -12.76 -1.99 -7.79
CA HIS A 104 -12.69 -0.81 -8.64
C HIS A 104 -11.83 -0.98 -9.89
N TYR A 105 -10.83 -1.88 -9.86
CA TYR A 105 -9.84 -1.94 -10.93
C TYR A 105 -9.69 -3.30 -11.61
N ILE A 106 -10.16 -4.39 -10.98
CA ILE A 106 -9.91 -5.74 -11.50
C ILE A 106 -11.21 -6.44 -11.89
N ARG A 107 -12.26 -6.36 -11.05
CA ARG A 107 -13.47 -7.18 -11.14
C ARG A 107 -14.16 -7.14 -12.50
N GLU A 108 -14.41 -5.93 -13.03
CA GLU A 108 -15.19 -5.76 -14.26
C GLU A 108 -14.46 -6.14 -15.54
N GLN A 109 -13.15 -5.96 -15.58
CA GLN A 109 -12.35 -6.21 -16.79
C GLN A 109 -11.57 -7.51 -16.69
N PHE A 110 -10.48 -7.51 -15.94
CA PHE A 110 -9.58 -8.66 -15.85
C PHE A 110 -10.20 -9.82 -15.06
N GLY A 111 -11.00 -9.51 -14.05
CA GLY A 111 -11.65 -10.49 -13.19
C GLY A 111 -12.63 -11.42 -13.89
N GLN A 112 -13.22 -10.99 -15.01
CA GLN A 112 -14.16 -11.76 -15.83
C GLN A 112 -13.47 -12.84 -16.67
N LYS A 113 -12.14 -12.75 -16.85
CA LYS A 113 -11.42 -13.74 -17.65
C LYS A 113 -11.47 -15.12 -17.00
N LYS A 114 -11.63 -16.16 -17.84
CA LYS A 114 -11.54 -17.54 -17.37
C LYS A 114 -10.14 -17.83 -16.83
N LEU A 115 -10.07 -18.32 -15.61
CA LEU A 115 -8.81 -18.54 -14.88
C LEU A 115 -7.80 -19.37 -15.70
N ALA A 116 -8.25 -20.47 -16.28
CA ALA A 116 -7.41 -21.37 -17.09
C ALA A 116 -6.92 -20.75 -18.41
N SER A 117 -7.54 -19.67 -18.90
CA SER A 117 -7.15 -19.02 -20.16
C SER A 117 -6.17 -17.86 -19.97
N VAL A 118 -5.97 -17.39 -18.73
CA VAL A 118 -5.10 -16.24 -18.46
C VAL A 118 -3.63 -16.62 -18.68
N LYS A 119 -2.98 -15.87 -19.56
CA LYS A 119 -1.56 -15.99 -19.89
C LYS A 119 -0.75 -14.85 -19.30
N TYR A 120 0.57 -15.03 -19.26
CA TYR A 120 1.53 -13.99 -18.90
C TYR A 120 1.28 -12.66 -19.64
N SER A 121 1.05 -12.75 -20.97
CA SER A 121 0.77 -11.59 -21.83
C SER A 121 -0.48 -10.85 -21.43
N ASP A 122 -1.53 -11.54 -20.98
CA ASP A 122 -2.77 -10.91 -20.51
C ASP A 122 -2.55 -10.10 -19.25
N VAL A 123 -1.79 -10.64 -18.29
CA VAL A 123 -1.44 -9.94 -17.05
C VAL A 123 -0.59 -8.72 -17.36
N LYS A 124 0.41 -8.86 -18.24
CA LYS A 124 1.28 -7.76 -18.66
C LYS A 124 0.50 -6.66 -19.36
N ALA A 125 -0.38 -7.01 -20.29
CA ALA A 125 -1.25 -6.05 -20.97
C ALA A 125 -2.16 -5.32 -19.99
N PHE A 126 -2.76 -6.03 -19.05
CA PHE A 126 -3.59 -5.45 -18.00
C PHE A 126 -2.81 -4.48 -17.10
N TYR A 127 -1.61 -4.84 -16.64
CA TYR A 127 -0.79 -3.94 -15.84
C TYR A 127 -0.39 -2.69 -16.63
N THR A 128 -0.06 -2.86 -17.92
CA THR A 128 0.27 -1.74 -18.80
C THR A 128 -0.90 -0.80 -18.99
N SER A 129 -2.14 -1.30 -19.13
CA SER A 129 -3.34 -0.46 -19.23
C SER A 129 -3.60 0.33 -17.96
N LEU A 130 -3.42 -0.27 -16.77
CA LEU A 130 -3.56 0.46 -15.51
C LEU A 130 -2.57 1.63 -15.40
N ILE A 131 -1.35 1.45 -15.90
CA ILE A 131 -0.34 2.51 -15.90
C ILE A 131 -0.70 3.60 -16.91
N LYS A 132 -1.00 3.23 -18.17
CA LYS A 132 -1.24 4.19 -19.25
C LYS A 132 -2.58 4.90 -19.14
N ASP A 133 -3.66 4.13 -18.89
CA ASP A 133 -5.03 4.64 -18.96
C ASP A 133 -5.52 5.20 -17.61
N LYS A 134 -5.03 4.64 -16.50
CA LYS A 134 -5.43 5.04 -15.15
C LYS A 134 -4.34 5.81 -14.38
N GLY A 135 -3.16 5.98 -14.96
CA GLY A 135 -2.05 6.72 -14.34
C GLY A 135 -1.51 6.09 -13.06
N PHE A 136 -1.58 4.75 -12.95
CA PHE A 136 -1.11 4.07 -11.75
C PHE A 136 0.38 4.28 -11.51
N LYS A 137 0.69 4.70 -10.28
CA LYS A 137 2.08 4.83 -9.79
C LYS A 137 2.61 3.49 -9.30
N PRO A 138 3.95 3.33 -9.16
CA PRO A 138 4.59 2.10 -8.71
C PRO A 138 3.93 1.44 -7.50
N ASN A 139 3.68 2.19 -6.44
CA ASN A 139 3.09 1.67 -5.21
C ASN A 139 1.66 1.12 -5.42
N SER A 140 0.86 1.76 -6.28
CA SER A 140 -0.50 1.28 -6.60
C SER A 140 -0.45 -0.02 -7.40
N MET A 141 0.51 -0.15 -8.31
CA MET A 141 0.73 -1.40 -9.06
C MET A 141 1.23 -2.52 -8.16
N GLU A 142 2.08 -2.23 -7.17
CA GLU A 142 2.49 -3.22 -6.17
C GLU A 142 1.29 -3.76 -5.39
N VAL A 143 0.31 -2.93 -5.05
CA VAL A 143 -0.93 -3.40 -4.41
C VAL A 143 -1.72 -4.33 -5.32
N ILE A 144 -1.92 -3.97 -6.60
CA ILE A 144 -2.59 -4.84 -7.58
C ILE A 144 -1.88 -6.19 -7.69
N HIS A 145 -0.54 -6.19 -7.78
CA HIS A 145 0.25 -7.41 -7.85
C HIS A 145 0.13 -8.24 -6.56
N THR A 146 0.15 -7.57 -5.39
CA THR A 146 -0.02 -8.22 -4.07
C THR A 146 -1.40 -8.89 -3.92
N ILE A 147 -2.39 -8.47 -4.68
CA ILE A 147 -3.71 -9.10 -4.73
C ILE A 147 -3.73 -10.26 -5.73
N LEU A 148 -3.30 -10.01 -6.98
CA LEU A 148 -3.41 -11.00 -8.06
C LEU A 148 -2.42 -12.16 -7.92
N HIS A 149 -1.17 -11.88 -7.53
CA HIS A 149 -0.14 -12.92 -7.43
C HIS A 149 -0.49 -14.04 -6.45
N PRO A 150 -0.92 -13.77 -5.20
CA PRO A 150 -1.37 -14.82 -4.29
C PRO A 150 -2.67 -15.49 -4.73
N THR A 151 -3.59 -14.78 -5.40
CA THR A 151 -4.80 -15.35 -5.98
C THR A 151 -4.47 -16.44 -6.98
N PHE A 152 -3.56 -16.15 -7.93
CA PHE A 152 -3.09 -17.16 -8.87
C PHE A 152 -2.18 -18.22 -8.23
N THR A 153 -1.46 -17.89 -7.17
CA THR A 153 -0.69 -18.88 -6.40
C THR A 153 -1.61 -19.90 -5.74
N LEU A 154 -2.74 -19.45 -5.17
CA LEU A 154 -3.76 -20.35 -4.65
C LEU A 154 -4.34 -21.23 -5.76
N ALA A 155 -4.60 -20.66 -6.93
CA ALA A 155 -5.08 -21.41 -8.09
C ALA A 155 -4.11 -22.53 -8.55
N VAL A 156 -2.80 -22.29 -8.44
CA VAL A 156 -1.78 -23.31 -8.69
C VAL A 156 -1.78 -24.38 -7.60
N ARG A 157 -1.86 -23.98 -6.32
CA ARG A 157 -1.85 -24.91 -5.18
C ARG A 157 -3.08 -25.83 -5.14
N ASP A 158 -4.20 -25.32 -5.63
CA ASP A 158 -5.48 -26.04 -5.69
C ASP A 158 -5.65 -26.81 -7.02
N ASP A 159 -4.60 -26.89 -7.84
CA ASP A 159 -4.55 -27.60 -9.12
C ASP A 159 -5.52 -27.11 -10.20
N TYR A 160 -5.90 -25.82 -10.16
CA TYR A 160 -6.71 -25.20 -11.20
C TYR A 160 -5.89 -24.77 -12.43
N ILE A 161 -4.64 -24.39 -12.22
CA ILE A 161 -3.69 -23.99 -13.27
C ILE A 161 -2.28 -24.51 -12.95
N ARG A 162 -1.49 -24.78 -13.99
CA ARG A 162 -0.12 -25.32 -13.83
C ARG A 162 0.90 -24.30 -13.34
N LYS A 163 0.78 -23.07 -13.78
CA LYS A 163 1.75 -21.99 -13.52
C LYS A 163 1.02 -20.70 -13.20
N ASN A 164 1.59 -19.94 -12.31
CA ASN A 164 1.08 -18.60 -11.99
C ASN A 164 1.45 -17.61 -13.12
N PRO A 165 0.46 -17.06 -13.85
CA PRO A 165 0.73 -16.16 -14.99
C PRO A 165 1.28 -14.80 -14.59
N THR A 166 1.27 -14.45 -13.29
CA THR A 166 1.80 -13.19 -12.77
C THR A 166 3.29 -13.24 -12.48
N ASN A 167 3.92 -14.46 -12.52
CA ASN A 167 5.35 -14.61 -12.22
C ASN A 167 6.20 -13.81 -13.19
N GLY A 168 7.08 -12.95 -12.63
CA GLY A 168 8.01 -12.14 -13.40
C GLY A 168 7.43 -10.87 -14.02
N VAL A 169 6.09 -10.76 -14.16
CA VAL A 169 5.44 -9.59 -14.81
C VAL A 169 5.81 -8.28 -14.12
N MET A 170 5.73 -8.24 -12.78
CA MET A 170 6.01 -7.00 -12.04
C MET A 170 7.48 -6.57 -12.15
N ALA A 171 8.41 -7.53 -12.18
CA ALA A 171 9.83 -7.24 -12.36
C ALA A 171 10.10 -6.62 -13.73
N GLU A 172 9.47 -7.14 -14.79
CA GLU A 172 9.58 -6.61 -16.13
C GLU A 172 8.96 -5.21 -16.27
N ILE A 173 7.78 -4.99 -15.68
CA ILE A 173 7.12 -3.68 -15.64
C ILE A 173 8.00 -2.65 -14.92
N LYS A 174 8.59 -3.00 -13.78
CA LYS A 174 9.52 -2.11 -13.06
C LYS A 174 10.70 -1.70 -13.92
N LYS A 175 11.29 -2.65 -14.63
CA LYS A 175 12.44 -2.41 -15.52
C LYS A 175 12.06 -1.55 -16.74
N SER A 176 10.92 -1.82 -17.37
CA SER A 176 10.49 -1.14 -18.60
C SER A 176 10.08 0.32 -18.39
N HIS A 177 9.70 0.71 -17.17
CA HIS A 177 9.23 2.05 -16.86
C HIS A 177 10.22 2.87 -16.02
N ASN A 178 11.45 2.39 -15.82
CA ASN A 178 12.48 3.02 -14.96
C ASN A 178 11.89 3.52 -13.63
N TRP A 179 11.12 2.66 -12.97
CA TRP A 179 10.40 3.06 -11.77
C TRP A 179 11.33 3.36 -10.61
N GLU A 180 11.58 4.61 -10.42
CA GLU A 180 12.20 5.09 -9.19
C GLU A 180 11.17 5.05 -8.05
N LYS A 181 11.60 4.55 -6.89
CA LYS A 181 10.82 4.69 -5.67
C LYS A 181 10.70 6.18 -5.37
N THR A 182 9.47 6.67 -5.23
CA THR A 182 9.23 8.04 -4.78
C THR A 182 9.90 8.24 -3.43
N LYS A 183 11.03 8.95 -3.39
CA LYS A 183 11.69 9.29 -2.14
C LYS A 183 10.83 10.31 -1.40
N ARG A 184 10.61 10.08 -0.13
CA ARG A 184 9.99 11.08 0.75
C ARG A 184 11.09 12.01 1.21
N HIS A 185 10.92 13.30 0.97
CA HIS A 185 11.89 14.30 1.38
C HIS A 185 11.49 14.91 2.73
N ALA A 186 12.47 15.06 3.62
CA ALA A 186 12.37 15.90 4.79
C ALA A 186 12.36 17.37 4.35
N LEU A 187 11.66 18.22 5.11
CA LEU A 187 11.81 19.66 4.94
C LEU A 187 13.24 20.08 5.33
N THR A 188 13.81 21.02 4.60
CA THR A 188 15.05 21.69 5.04
C THR A 188 14.79 22.50 6.30
N GLU A 189 15.83 22.88 7.03
CA GLU A 189 15.67 23.74 8.22
C GLU A 189 15.00 25.06 7.89
N ALA A 190 15.42 25.69 6.79
CA ALA A 190 14.82 26.93 6.32
C ALA A 190 13.33 26.76 6.00
N GLN A 191 12.95 25.68 5.30
CA GLN A 191 11.55 25.38 4.98
C GLN A 191 10.72 25.09 6.22
N GLN A 192 11.26 24.31 7.17
CA GLN A 192 10.59 23.99 8.43
C GLN A 192 10.36 25.27 9.24
N THR A 193 11.39 26.10 9.38
CA THR A 193 11.32 27.38 10.12
C THR A 193 10.34 28.33 9.46
N ALA A 194 10.39 28.45 8.14
CA ALA A 194 9.46 29.28 7.38
C ALA A 194 8.01 28.82 7.56
N PHE A 195 7.75 27.50 7.50
CA PHE A 195 6.41 26.95 7.72
C PHE A 195 5.88 27.23 9.12
N ILE A 196 6.66 26.96 10.16
CA ILE A 196 6.24 27.16 11.55
C ILE A 196 6.05 28.64 11.87
N ASN A 197 6.96 29.52 11.42
CA ASN A 197 6.84 31.00 11.63
C ASN A 197 5.61 31.55 10.91
N PHE A 198 5.34 31.09 9.69
CA PHE A 198 4.14 31.48 8.97
C PHE A 198 2.85 31.09 9.70
N VAL A 199 2.80 29.85 10.20
CA VAL A 199 1.67 29.35 10.99
C VAL A 199 1.53 30.15 12.28
N ALA A 200 2.62 30.38 12.99
CA ALA A 200 2.61 31.09 14.27
C ALA A 200 2.11 32.58 14.16
N ASN A 201 2.48 33.25 13.08
CA ASN A 201 2.17 34.65 12.86
C ASN A 201 0.88 34.90 12.06
N SER A 202 0.15 33.84 11.69
CA SER A 202 -1.08 33.95 10.92
C SER A 202 -2.32 33.94 11.83
N ASP A 203 -3.16 34.97 11.72
CA ASP A 203 -4.46 35.03 12.42
C ASP A 203 -5.38 33.87 12.04
N ILE A 204 -5.23 33.36 10.81
CA ILE A 204 -6.07 32.26 10.27
C ILE A 204 -5.52 30.89 10.67
N TYR A 205 -4.19 30.71 10.68
CA TYR A 205 -3.56 29.39 10.79
C TYR A 205 -2.92 29.11 12.15
N SER A 206 -2.81 30.09 13.04
CA SER A 206 -2.14 29.94 14.34
C SER A 206 -2.71 28.85 15.23
N HIS A 207 -3.98 28.51 15.09
CA HIS A 207 -4.61 27.40 15.81
C HIS A 207 -4.04 26.01 15.43
N TRP A 208 -3.31 25.87 14.29
CA TRP A 208 -2.60 24.67 13.90
C TRP A 208 -1.22 24.53 14.52
N LEU A 209 -0.69 25.61 15.12
CA LEU A 209 0.68 25.64 15.65
C LEU A 209 0.96 24.52 16.67
N PRO A 210 0.08 24.29 17.69
CA PRO A 210 0.33 23.23 18.65
C PRO A 210 0.41 21.84 18.01
N LEU A 211 -0.46 21.56 17.05
CA LEU A 211 -0.48 20.28 16.34
C LEU A 211 0.78 20.05 15.50
N PHE A 212 1.20 21.05 14.70
CA PHE A 212 2.40 20.90 13.87
C PHE A 212 3.69 20.89 14.68
N THR A 213 3.77 21.66 15.76
CA THR A 213 4.90 21.59 16.70
C THR A 213 5.01 20.20 17.33
N THR A 214 3.89 19.61 17.72
CA THR A 214 3.87 18.24 18.25
C THR A 214 4.31 17.23 17.22
N PHE A 215 3.91 17.33 15.95
CA PHE A 215 4.42 16.46 14.88
C PHE A 215 5.95 16.56 14.74
N LEU A 216 6.46 17.79 14.65
CA LEU A 216 7.89 18.07 14.44
C LEU A 216 8.76 17.76 15.66
N GLY A 217 8.19 17.73 16.86
CA GLY A 217 8.94 17.44 18.10
C GLY A 217 8.77 16.02 18.62
N THR A 218 7.92 15.19 18.02
CA THR A 218 7.70 13.80 18.46
C THR A 218 7.89 12.75 17.36
N GLY A 219 7.78 13.15 16.11
CA GLY A 219 7.80 12.25 14.97
C GLY A 219 6.68 11.22 14.96
N CYS A 220 5.60 11.43 15.69
CA CYS A 220 4.46 10.52 15.74
C CYS A 220 3.75 10.38 14.40
N ARG A 221 3.08 9.25 14.19
CA ARG A 221 2.21 9.05 13.02
C ARG A 221 0.95 9.89 13.16
N VAL A 222 0.32 10.24 12.03
CA VAL A 222 -0.90 11.07 12.05
C VAL A 222 -1.98 10.48 12.96
N GLY A 223 -2.19 9.18 12.93
CA GLY A 223 -3.19 8.52 13.79
C GLY A 223 -2.79 8.46 15.27
N GLU A 224 -1.50 8.48 15.59
CA GLU A 224 -0.99 8.58 16.96
C GLU A 224 -1.23 9.99 17.51
N ILE A 225 -1.01 11.03 16.70
CA ILE A 225 -1.24 12.44 17.06
C ILE A 225 -2.73 12.74 17.26
N ILE A 226 -3.59 12.40 16.29
CA ILE A 226 -5.03 12.68 16.42
C ILE A 226 -5.71 11.82 17.49
N GLY A 227 -5.08 10.69 17.83
CA GLY A 227 -5.52 9.82 18.94
C GLY A 227 -4.97 10.21 20.30
N LEU A 228 -4.01 11.13 20.40
CA LEU A 228 -3.36 11.51 21.65
C LEU A 228 -4.38 12.07 22.64
N ARG A 229 -4.32 11.63 23.89
CA ARG A 229 -5.20 12.08 24.98
C ARG A 229 -4.41 12.83 26.05
N TRP A 230 -5.09 13.69 26.78
CA TRP A 230 -4.47 14.40 27.90
C TRP A 230 -3.84 13.48 28.94
N LYS A 231 -4.48 12.33 29.21
CA LYS A 231 -3.94 11.34 30.17
C LYS A 231 -2.69 10.59 29.68
N ASP A 232 -2.41 10.65 28.37
CA ASP A 232 -1.20 10.06 27.78
C ASP A 232 0.00 11.03 27.82
N CYS A 233 -0.22 12.27 28.30
CA CYS A 233 0.79 13.33 28.42
C CYS A 233 1.10 13.54 29.90
N ASP A 234 2.26 13.06 30.34
CA ASP A 234 2.79 13.29 31.67
C ASP A 234 3.68 14.55 31.65
N PHE A 235 3.14 15.67 32.17
CA PHE A 235 3.83 16.95 32.19
C PHE A 235 4.84 17.07 33.32
N ASP A 236 4.75 16.23 34.36
CA ASP A 236 5.66 16.24 35.51
C ASP A 236 6.95 15.53 35.13
N ASN A 237 6.84 14.35 34.53
CA ASN A 237 7.98 13.56 34.06
C ASN A 237 8.42 13.92 32.62
N ASN A 238 7.73 14.82 31.93
CA ASN A 238 7.96 15.22 30.54
C ASN A 238 7.97 14.02 29.57
N ILE A 239 6.90 13.19 29.61
CA ILE A 239 6.77 11.99 28.81
C ILE A 239 5.42 11.96 28.08
N ILE A 240 5.43 11.51 26.83
CA ILE A 240 4.23 11.19 26.03
C ILE A 240 4.19 9.68 25.83
N SER A 241 3.09 9.05 26.22
CA SER A 241 2.85 7.62 26.03
C SER A 241 2.07 7.35 24.74
N ILE A 242 2.68 6.66 23.79
CA ILE A 242 2.03 6.21 22.56
C ILE A 242 1.63 4.75 22.74
N ASN A 243 0.34 4.50 22.93
CA ASN A 243 -0.19 3.16 23.25
C ASN A 243 -1.35 2.73 22.35
N HIS A 244 -1.82 3.62 21.47
CA HIS A 244 -2.89 3.37 20.51
C HIS A 244 -2.76 4.27 19.28
N ASN A 245 -3.55 3.98 18.28
CA ASN A 245 -3.61 4.74 17.04
C ASN A 245 -5.05 4.92 16.61
N LEU A 246 -5.44 6.13 16.29
CA LEU A 246 -6.78 6.45 15.78
C LEU A 246 -6.77 6.41 14.26
N ILE A 247 -7.74 5.72 13.68
CA ILE A 247 -7.95 5.65 12.25
C ILE A 247 -9.34 6.16 11.89
N TYR A 248 -9.49 6.72 10.69
CA TYR A 248 -10.76 7.08 10.09
C TYR A 248 -10.98 6.23 8.86
N ARG A 249 -11.97 5.33 8.89
CA ARG A 249 -12.23 4.38 7.81
C ARG A 249 -13.71 4.09 7.64
N GLN A 250 -14.06 3.53 6.49
CA GLN A 250 -15.36 2.96 6.25
C GLN A 250 -15.55 1.68 7.07
N GLN A 251 -16.70 1.55 7.68
CA GLN A 251 -17.18 0.38 8.44
C GLN A 251 -17.89 -0.61 7.52
N GLU A 252 -18.27 -1.76 8.08
CA GLU A 252 -19.05 -2.78 7.35
C GLU A 252 -20.45 -2.27 6.96
N ASP A 253 -21.01 -1.33 7.71
CA ASP A 253 -22.29 -0.67 7.42
C ASP A 253 -22.19 0.40 6.30
N GLY A 254 -21.00 0.56 5.69
CA GLY A 254 -20.73 1.54 4.64
C GLY A 254 -20.47 2.95 5.14
N LYS A 255 -20.63 3.26 6.43
CA LYS A 255 -20.36 4.59 7.00
C LYS A 255 -18.89 4.74 7.39
N CYS A 256 -18.36 5.96 7.23
CA CYS A 256 -17.02 6.27 7.69
C CYS A 256 -17.03 6.73 9.15
N GLY A 257 -16.17 6.14 9.98
CA GLY A 257 -16.05 6.45 11.40
C GLY A 257 -14.60 6.42 11.90
N PHE A 258 -14.42 7.00 13.08
CA PHE A 258 -13.17 6.88 13.83
C PHE A 258 -13.16 5.55 14.59
N HIS A 259 -11.98 4.91 14.64
CA HIS A 259 -11.73 3.70 15.41
C HIS A 259 -10.37 3.74 16.07
N ILE A 260 -10.30 3.22 17.29
CA ILE A 260 -9.03 2.97 17.96
C ILE A 260 -8.48 1.63 17.50
N THR A 261 -7.20 1.62 17.17
CA THR A 261 -6.45 0.39 16.90
C THR A 261 -5.24 0.31 17.82
N THR A 262 -4.95 -0.89 18.29
CA THR A 262 -3.69 -1.15 18.99
C THR A 262 -2.52 -1.13 18.00
N PRO A 263 -1.32 -0.75 18.42
CA PRO A 263 -0.13 -0.88 17.59
C PRO A 263 0.03 -2.31 17.06
N LYS A 264 0.61 -2.44 15.86
CA LYS A 264 0.79 -3.76 15.21
C LYS A 264 1.83 -4.63 15.90
N THR A 265 2.75 -4.01 16.62
CA THR A 265 3.89 -4.64 17.30
C THR A 265 4.07 -4.02 18.68
N GLU A 266 4.72 -4.70 19.61
CA GLU A 266 5.10 -4.14 20.91
C GLU A 266 5.95 -2.87 20.76
N SER A 267 6.82 -2.80 19.75
CA SER A 267 7.59 -1.59 19.41
C SER A 267 6.73 -0.38 19.02
N GLY A 268 5.46 -0.61 18.74
CA GLY A 268 4.49 0.47 18.51
C GLY A 268 3.99 1.12 19.80
N LYS A 269 4.09 0.43 20.96
CA LYS A 269 3.86 1.02 22.28
C LYS A 269 5.20 1.55 22.77
N ARG A 270 5.28 2.84 22.99
CA ARG A 270 6.51 3.51 23.38
C ARG A 270 6.24 4.77 24.16
N THR A 271 7.23 5.21 24.88
CA THR A 271 7.27 6.53 25.52
C THR A 271 8.21 7.44 24.76
N ILE A 272 7.84 8.69 24.61
CA ILE A 272 8.63 9.72 23.92
C ILE A 272 8.92 10.82 24.93
N PRO A 273 10.19 11.18 25.19
CA PRO A 273 10.54 12.34 25.99
C PRO A 273 9.94 13.62 25.35
N MET A 274 9.35 14.46 26.17
CA MET A 274 8.68 15.68 25.73
C MET A 274 9.68 16.83 25.68
N LEU A 275 9.97 17.32 24.48
CA LEU A 275 10.77 18.54 24.31
C LEU A 275 10.06 19.75 24.90
N ALA A 276 10.81 20.75 25.32
CA ALA A 276 10.25 21.98 25.93
C ALA A 276 9.26 22.71 25.00
N GLU A 277 9.54 22.75 23.71
CA GLU A 277 8.66 23.32 22.68
C GLU A 277 7.35 22.56 22.54
N VAL A 278 7.40 21.22 22.62
CA VAL A 278 6.22 20.34 22.58
C VAL A 278 5.38 20.55 23.84
N LYS A 279 6.02 20.65 25.02
CA LYS A 279 5.33 20.96 26.29
C LYS A 279 4.59 22.30 26.19
N LYS A 280 5.26 23.35 25.71
CA LYS A 280 4.65 24.67 25.49
C LYS A 280 3.47 24.59 24.53
N ALA A 281 3.62 23.87 23.42
CA ALA A 281 2.56 23.69 22.42
C ALA A 281 1.34 22.97 22.98
N LEU A 282 1.52 21.87 23.72
CA LEU A 282 0.43 21.15 24.37
C LEU A 282 -0.27 21.99 25.45
N LEU A 283 0.46 22.76 26.25
CA LEU A 283 -0.13 23.69 27.22
C LEU A 283 -0.91 24.81 26.53
N LEU A 284 -0.43 25.32 25.38
CA LEU A 284 -1.18 26.27 24.56
C LEU A 284 -2.47 25.66 24.03
N GLU A 285 -2.42 24.43 23.52
CA GLU A 285 -3.60 23.70 23.06
C GLU A 285 -4.63 23.53 24.19
N ARG A 286 -4.17 23.20 25.40
CA ARG A 286 -5.04 23.09 26.58
C ARG A 286 -5.75 24.42 26.89
N LYS A 287 -5.02 25.53 26.82
CA LYS A 287 -5.62 26.88 26.98
C LYS A 287 -6.65 27.16 25.89
N ASN A 288 -6.34 26.83 24.64
CA ASN A 288 -7.24 27.02 23.51
C ASN A 288 -8.52 26.20 23.68
N GLN A 289 -8.42 24.94 24.08
CA GLN A 289 -9.58 24.08 24.33
C GLN A 289 -10.46 24.62 25.49
N VAL A 290 -9.86 25.11 26.57
CA VAL A 290 -10.60 25.74 27.68
C VAL A 290 -11.32 27.00 27.18
N LYS A 291 -10.63 27.87 26.45
CA LYS A 291 -11.19 29.11 25.89
C LYS A 291 -12.36 28.82 24.94
N ASN A 292 -12.26 27.78 24.13
CA ASN A 292 -13.26 27.42 23.14
C ASN A 292 -14.37 26.52 23.72
N GLY A 293 -14.31 26.15 25.01
CA GLY A 293 -15.27 25.25 25.64
C GLY A 293 -15.16 23.79 25.22
N THR A 294 -14.12 23.43 24.44
CA THR A 294 -13.97 22.04 23.91
C THR A 294 -13.21 21.12 24.84
N PHE A 295 -12.57 21.64 25.89
CA PHE A 295 -11.82 20.84 26.87
C PHE A 295 -12.69 19.79 27.62
N PHE A 296 -13.94 20.14 27.90
CA PHE A 296 -14.91 19.29 28.57
C PHE A 296 -15.76 18.47 27.59
N ASN A 297 -15.35 18.39 26.33
CA ASN A 297 -16.10 17.65 25.33
C ASN A 297 -16.11 16.15 25.63
N ASN A 298 -17.30 15.57 25.59
CA ASN A 298 -17.56 14.16 25.85
C ASN A 298 -17.39 13.27 24.61
N MET A 299 -16.63 13.68 23.60
CA MET A 299 -16.40 12.83 22.44
C MET A 299 -15.70 11.53 22.86
N VAL A 300 -16.36 10.41 22.57
CA VAL A 300 -15.88 9.06 22.86
C VAL A 300 -15.71 8.29 21.56
N VAL A 301 -14.57 7.63 21.39
CA VAL A 301 -14.31 6.70 20.29
C VAL A 301 -13.82 5.38 20.90
N ASP A 302 -14.56 4.32 20.72
CA ASP A 302 -14.24 2.97 21.25
C ASP A 302 -13.86 3.01 22.76
N GLY A 303 -14.56 3.80 23.56
CA GLY A 303 -14.31 3.99 25.00
C GLY A 303 -13.17 4.98 25.36
N TYR A 304 -12.49 5.54 24.37
CA TYR A 304 -11.43 6.54 24.58
C TYR A 304 -12.00 7.96 24.54
N LYS A 305 -11.59 8.80 25.50
CA LYS A 305 -12.02 10.19 25.66
C LYS A 305 -10.86 11.10 26.06
N GLY A 306 -11.07 12.42 25.99
CA GLY A 306 -10.09 13.44 26.39
C GLY A 306 -8.99 13.64 25.37
N PHE A 307 -9.34 13.69 24.10
CA PHE A 307 -8.40 13.89 22.99
C PHE A 307 -7.78 15.30 23.02
N VAL A 308 -6.48 15.38 22.71
CA VAL A 308 -5.71 16.62 22.73
C VAL A 308 -6.06 17.51 21.53
N PHE A 309 -6.19 16.98 20.34
CA PHE A 309 -6.40 17.79 19.14
C PHE A 309 -7.82 17.70 18.62
N LEU A 310 -8.59 18.73 18.93
CA LEU A 310 -9.99 18.89 18.53
C LEU A 310 -10.16 20.13 17.66
N ASN A 311 -11.09 20.07 16.72
CA ASN A 311 -11.50 21.24 15.97
C ASN A 311 -12.41 22.15 16.83
N ARG A 312 -12.76 23.33 16.31
CA ARG A 312 -13.63 24.31 16.98
C ARG A 312 -15.02 23.79 17.39
N PHE A 313 -15.44 22.66 16.83
CA PHE A 313 -16.70 21.98 17.16
C PHE A 313 -16.52 20.84 18.18
N GLY A 314 -15.33 20.67 18.71
CA GLY A 314 -15.00 19.60 19.64
C GLY A 314 -14.85 18.21 18.98
N CYS A 315 -14.74 18.13 17.67
CA CYS A 315 -14.56 16.87 16.94
C CYS A 315 -13.06 16.64 16.62
N ILE A 316 -12.64 15.39 16.63
CA ILE A 316 -11.29 14.97 16.24
C ILE A 316 -11.05 15.32 14.77
N TYR A 317 -9.83 15.76 14.45
CA TYR A 317 -9.44 16.01 13.07
C TYR A 317 -9.33 14.71 12.26
N LYS A 318 -9.91 14.69 11.06
CA LYS A 318 -9.64 13.63 10.10
C LYS A 318 -8.23 13.81 9.51
N PRO A 319 -7.49 12.73 9.23
CA PRO A 319 -6.16 12.82 8.59
C PRO A 319 -6.15 13.66 7.30
N MET A 320 -7.21 13.55 6.48
CA MET A 320 -7.37 14.37 5.27
C MET A 320 -7.47 15.86 5.58
N THR A 321 -8.15 16.26 6.65
CA THR A 321 -8.30 17.67 7.05
C THR A 321 -6.95 18.29 7.39
N ILE A 322 -6.08 17.55 8.10
CA ILE A 322 -4.72 17.99 8.42
C ILE A 322 -3.90 18.18 7.14
N ASN A 323 -3.93 17.20 6.23
CA ASN A 323 -3.21 17.30 4.96
C ASN A 323 -3.74 18.46 4.09
N SER A 324 -5.05 18.68 4.06
CA SER A 324 -5.65 19.81 3.34
C SER A 324 -5.26 21.14 3.96
N ALA A 325 -5.13 21.22 5.29
CA ALA A 325 -4.61 22.40 5.97
C ALA A 325 -3.15 22.70 5.59
N ILE A 326 -2.28 21.66 5.62
CA ILE A 326 -0.89 21.77 5.20
C ILE A 326 -0.80 22.34 3.77
N VAL A 327 -1.60 21.77 2.83
CA VAL A 327 -1.60 22.23 1.43
C VAL A 327 -2.00 23.70 1.32
N ARG A 328 -3.05 24.13 2.02
CA ARG A 328 -3.47 25.53 2.01
C ARG A 328 -2.41 26.46 2.59
N ILE A 329 -1.83 26.07 3.72
CA ILE A 329 -0.83 26.88 4.44
C ILE A 329 0.40 27.10 3.56
N TYR A 330 1.02 26.02 3.03
CA TYR A 330 2.25 26.22 2.25
C TYR A 330 1.98 26.92 0.91
N LYS A 331 0.82 26.74 0.29
CA LYS A 331 0.46 27.48 -0.93
C LYS A 331 0.34 28.99 -0.64
N THR A 332 -0.42 29.36 0.41
CA THR A 332 -0.56 30.76 0.81
C THR A 332 0.79 31.37 1.19
N TYR A 333 1.62 30.62 1.92
CA TYR A 333 2.99 31.06 2.24
C TYR A 333 3.81 31.29 0.96
N ASN A 334 3.87 30.34 0.05
CA ASN A 334 4.66 30.44 -1.18
C ASN A 334 4.23 31.61 -2.05
N GLU A 335 2.93 31.89 -2.15
CA GLU A 335 2.41 33.06 -2.87
C GLU A 335 2.86 34.37 -2.26
N GLN A 336 2.88 34.46 -0.92
CA GLN A 336 3.35 35.66 -0.21
C GLN A 336 4.87 35.81 -0.28
N GLU A 337 5.59 34.70 -0.07
CA GLU A 337 7.05 34.66 -0.10
C GLU A 337 7.60 35.03 -1.48
N THR A 338 6.99 34.54 -2.57
CA THR A 338 7.38 34.91 -3.92
C THR A 338 7.29 36.42 -4.15
N LYS A 339 6.16 37.02 -3.77
CA LYS A 339 5.96 38.48 -3.90
C LYS A 339 6.93 39.30 -3.03
N GLN A 340 7.24 38.82 -1.82
CA GLN A 340 8.15 39.47 -0.93
C GLN A 340 9.61 39.36 -1.41
N ALA A 341 10.01 38.15 -1.85
CA ALA A 341 11.34 37.91 -2.39
C ALA A 341 11.63 38.75 -3.66
N GLU A 342 10.62 38.92 -4.54
CA GLU A 342 10.72 39.81 -5.71
C GLU A 342 10.97 41.25 -5.31
N LYS A 343 10.25 41.78 -4.30
CA LYS A 343 10.46 43.16 -3.78
C LYS A 343 11.83 43.32 -3.14
N GLU A 344 12.30 42.30 -2.42
CA GLU A 344 13.58 42.30 -1.73
C GLU A 344 14.76 41.90 -2.63
N LYS A 345 14.51 41.49 -3.88
CA LYS A 345 15.51 41.06 -4.85
C LYS A 345 16.35 39.87 -4.34
N ARG A 346 15.73 38.93 -3.66
CA ARG A 346 16.34 37.70 -3.14
C ARG A 346 15.65 36.46 -3.70
N GLU A 347 16.27 35.33 -3.58
CA GLU A 347 15.62 34.06 -3.89
C GLU A 347 14.54 33.68 -2.85
N PRO A 348 13.36 33.21 -3.26
CA PRO A 348 12.31 32.80 -2.35
C PRO A 348 12.63 31.45 -1.69
N ILE A 349 12.30 31.30 -0.41
CA ILE A 349 12.34 30.02 0.29
C ILE A 349 11.00 29.31 0.10
N LEU A 350 10.87 28.58 -1.00
CA LEU A 350 9.62 27.88 -1.32
C LEU A 350 9.51 26.54 -0.58
N ILE A 351 8.31 26.28 -0.06
CA ILE A 351 7.99 25.02 0.60
C ILE A 351 7.39 24.06 -0.44
N PRO A 352 7.99 22.88 -0.64
CA PRO A 352 7.49 21.89 -1.59
C PRO A 352 6.17 21.27 -1.11
N HIS A 353 5.49 20.53 -2.00
CA HIS A 353 4.33 19.75 -1.58
C HIS A 353 4.73 18.71 -0.52
N PHE A 354 4.06 18.73 0.62
CA PHE A 354 4.28 17.76 1.70
C PHE A 354 2.98 17.41 2.44
N SER A 355 3.04 16.39 3.27
CA SER A 355 1.94 15.88 4.08
C SER A 355 2.37 15.72 5.55
N ALA A 356 1.45 15.41 6.44
CA ALA A 356 1.74 15.11 7.84
C ALA A 356 2.81 14.02 8.02
N HIS A 357 2.90 13.06 7.08
CA HIS A 357 3.93 12.03 7.13
C HIS A 357 5.34 12.58 6.86
N ASN A 358 5.46 13.64 6.06
CA ASN A 358 6.75 14.30 5.83
C ASN A 358 7.23 15.04 7.08
N LEU A 359 6.33 15.55 7.96
CA LEU A 359 6.72 16.14 9.25
C LEU A 359 7.38 15.07 10.15
N ARG A 360 6.82 13.86 10.18
CA ARG A 360 7.46 12.74 10.87
C ARG A 360 8.82 12.39 10.24
N HIS A 361 8.90 12.40 8.91
CA HIS A 361 10.18 12.15 8.22
C HIS A 361 11.21 13.24 8.55
N THR A 362 10.79 14.50 8.57
CA THR A 362 11.63 15.65 8.97
C THR A 362 12.17 15.47 10.38
N PHE A 363 11.32 15.11 11.35
CA PHE A 363 11.78 14.82 12.72
C PHE A 363 12.81 13.66 12.73
N CYS A 364 12.52 12.56 12.03
CA CYS A 364 13.44 11.42 11.98
C CYS A 364 14.79 11.81 11.38
N THR A 365 14.81 12.60 10.30
CA THR A 365 16.04 13.10 9.67
C THR A 365 16.84 13.97 10.64
N ARG A 366 16.19 14.94 11.33
CA ARG A 366 16.84 15.78 12.35
C ARG A 366 17.38 14.96 13.51
N PHE A 367 16.63 13.92 13.91
CA PHE A 367 17.08 13.03 14.97
C PHE A 367 18.30 12.22 14.53
N CYS A 368 18.31 11.67 13.30
CA CYS A 368 19.48 10.98 12.72
C CYS A 368 20.71 11.89 12.54
N GLU A 369 20.51 13.19 12.33
CA GLU A 369 21.60 14.16 12.22
C GLU A 369 22.29 14.42 13.58
N ASN A 370 21.59 14.22 14.70
CA ASN A 370 22.07 14.56 16.04
C ASN A 370 22.29 13.35 16.96
N GLU A 371 21.75 12.19 16.62
CA GLU A 371 21.88 10.95 17.41
C GLU A 371 22.58 9.87 16.55
N THR A 372 23.56 9.21 17.14
CA THR A 372 24.33 8.15 16.46
C THR A 372 23.82 6.75 16.78
N ASN A 373 23.08 6.59 17.86
CA ASN A 373 22.54 5.31 18.24
C ASN A 373 21.21 5.02 17.49
N ILE A 374 21.34 4.24 16.42
CA ILE A 374 20.21 3.90 15.54
C ILE A 374 19.09 3.15 16.29
N LYS A 375 19.45 2.43 17.38
CA LYS A 375 18.48 1.70 18.17
C LYS A 375 17.57 2.64 18.95
N ILE A 376 18.10 3.71 19.53
CA ILE A 376 17.33 4.76 20.20
C ILE A 376 16.39 5.44 19.20
N ILE A 377 16.90 5.76 17.99
CA ILE A 377 16.08 6.35 16.94
C ILE A 377 14.92 5.40 16.55
N GLN A 378 15.22 4.11 16.36
CA GLN A 378 14.22 3.09 16.05
C GLN A 378 13.12 3.02 17.10
N GLU A 379 13.48 3.02 18.37
CA GLU A 379 12.55 2.92 19.51
C GLU A 379 11.65 4.15 19.61
N ILE A 380 12.22 5.35 19.60
CA ILE A 380 11.47 6.62 19.64
C ILE A 380 10.53 6.73 18.43
N MET A 381 11.00 6.37 17.25
CA MET A 381 10.18 6.36 16.03
C MET A 381 9.13 5.24 16.01
N GLY A 382 9.31 4.17 16.75
CA GLY A 382 8.45 2.98 16.71
C GLY A 382 8.45 2.31 15.33
N HIS A 383 9.64 2.14 14.74
CA HIS A 383 9.82 1.39 13.50
C HIS A 383 9.99 -0.09 13.81
N SER A 384 9.08 -0.92 13.29
CA SER A 384 9.14 -2.39 13.46
C SER A 384 10.33 -3.00 12.73
N ASP A 385 10.76 -2.38 11.63
CA ASP A 385 11.90 -2.80 10.85
C ASP A 385 12.99 -1.72 10.92
N ILE A 386 14.18 -2.12 11.36
CA ILE A 386 15.35 -1.25 11.49
C ILE A 386 15.81 -0.70 10.13
N SER A 387 15.55 -1.42 9.04
CA SER A 387 15.89 -0.99 7.69
C SER A 387 15.26 0.37 7.33
N THR A 388 14.07 0.65 7.86
CA THR A 388 13.42 1.95 7.68
C THR A 388 14.21 3.07 8.32
N THR A 389 14.72 2.86 9.55
CA THR A 389 15.57 3.84 10.26
C THR A 389 16.92 3.99 9.56
N MET A 390 17.53 2.86 9.15
CA MET A 390 18.82 2.83 8.47
C MET A 390 18.80 3.60 7.15
N ASN A 391 17.74 3.47 6.36
CA ASN A 391 17.59 4.19 5.10
C ASN A 391 17.54 5.72 5.32
N ILE A 392 16.81 6.17 6.34
CA ILE A 392 16.73 7.60 6.68
C ILE A 392 18.07 8.08 7.25
N TYR A 393 18.72 7.28 8.11
CA TYR A 393 20.03 7.59 8.67
C TYR A 393 21.09 7.72 7.58
N ALA A 394 21.12 6.80 6.62
CA ALA A 394 22.05 6.85 5.50
C ALA A 394 21.85 8.13 4.63
N GLU A 395 20.59 8.51 4.38
CA GLU A 395 20.27 9.74 3.63
C GLU A 395 20.67 11.00 4.41
N ALA A 396 20.41 11.06 5.72
CA ALA A 396 20.76 12.18 6.60
C ALA A 396 22.28 12.35 6.72
N THR A 397 23.01 11.22 6.85
CA THR A 397 24.47 11.23 7.02
C THR A 397 25.23 11.47 5.72
N GLU A 398 24.64 11.26 4.54
CA GLU A 398 25.25 11.55 3.25
C GLU A 398 25.60 13.04 3.11
N LYS A 399 24.70 13.93 3.54
CA LYS A 399 24.98 15.38 3.60
C LYS A 399 26.13 15.70 4.55
N LYS A 400 26.11 15.09 5.76
CA LYS A 400 27.22 15.26 6.72
C LYS A 400 28.55 14.73 6.23
N LYS A 401 28.56 13.63 5.46
CA LYS A 401 29.77 13.13 4.82
C LYS A 401 30.34 14.15 3.85
N GLN A 402 29.50 14.73 2.99
CA GLN A 402 29.95 15.76 2.05
C GLN A 402 30.50 17.01 2.77
N GLU A 403 29.84 17.47 3.82
CA GLU A 403 30.32 18.57 4.65
C GLU A 403 31.63 18.23 5.37
N SER A 404 31.72 17.01 5.93
CA SER A 404 32.95 16.52 6.59
C SER A 404 34.10 16.40 5.60
N PHE A 405 33.85 15.92 4.39
CA PHE A 405 34.84 15.83 3.34
C PHE A 405 35.34 17.23 2.88
N LYS A 406 34.44 18.19 2.73
CA LYS A 406 34.79 19.59 2.47
C LYS A 406 35.65 20.16 3.58
N ASN A 407 35.40 19.82 4.83
CA ASN A 407 36.17 20.27 5.99
C ASN A 407 37.56 19.58 6.09
N LEU A 408 37.78 18.52 5.34
CA LEU A 408 39.09 17.85 5.20
C LEU A 408 39.96 18.46 4.11
N GLU A 409 39.38 19.26 3.22
CA GLU A 409 40.09 19.94 2.14
C GLU A 409 41.14 20.87 2.74
N GLY A 410 42.41 20.68 2.35
CA GLY A 410 43.57 21.39 2.89
C GLY A 410 44.13 20.87 4.23
N LYS A 411 43.40 19.91 4.92
CA LYS A 411 43.89 19.31 6.16
C LYS A 411 44.60 17.95 5.95
N ILE A 412 44.27 17.26 4.87
CA ILE A 412 44.95 16.01 4.48
C ILE A 412 46.00 16.35 3.46
N LYS A 413 47.25 16.12 3.81
CA LYS A 413 48.40 16.17 2.85
C LYS A 413 48.42 14.82 2.13
N ILE A 414 48.14 14.83 0.83
CA ILE A 414 48.13 13.63 -0.01
C ILE A 414 49.49 13.39 -0.68
N CYS A 415 50.33 14.45 -0.78
CA CYS A 415 51.67 14.38 -1.32
C CYS A 415 52.64 15.15 -0.40
#